data_514d5c2a9e11bf7fb301b1af8ea0db0a
#
_entry.id   514d5c2a9e11bf7fb301b1af8ea0db0a
#
_cell.length_a   1.000
_cell.length_b   1.000
_cell.length_c   1.000
_cell.angle_alpha   90.00
_cell.angle_beta   90.00
_cell.angle_gamma   90.00
#
_symmetry.space_group_name_H-M   'P 1'
#
loop_
_entity.id
_entity.type
_entity.pdbx_description
1 polymer ?
#
loop_
_entity_poly.entity_id
_entity_poly.type
_entity_poly.pdbx_seq_one_letter_code
_entity_poly.pdbx_strand_id
1 'polypeptide(L)'
;ACGCVVDAIEDGDMILAEALVRSHVEALKRKIPKPQASVLGCTHYPLMQEAFQDALGADVTVFSQANLVAESLADYLIRHPQMGGDTGEVTYLTTGDPARVTDRATQFLRRQITFSAA
;
A
#
# COMPACT_ATOMS: atom_id res chain seq x y z
N ALA A 1 -6.94 -13.07 7.12
CA ALA A 1 -6.80 -12.10 6.02
C ALA A 1 -7.99 -11.16 6.05
N CYS A 2 -7.74 -9.86 5.92
CA CYS A 2 -8.78 -8.82 5.94
C CYS A 2 -9.28 -8.56 4.50
N GLY A 3 -9.86 -9.54 3.83
CA GLY A 3 -10.32 -9.42 2.44
C GLY A 3 -11.22 -8.21 2.21
N CYS A 4 -12.19 -7.99 3.09
CA CYS A 4 -13.13 -6.87 2.98
C CYS A 4 -12.46 -5.47 3.01
N VAL A 5 -11.26 -5.32 3.62
CA VAL A 5 -10.52 -4.04 3.61
C VAL A 5 -10.01 -3.75 2.20
N VAL A 6 -9.51 -4.77 1.51
CA VAL A 6 -9.03 -4.63 0.13
C VAL A 6 -10.18 -4.24 -0.79
N ASP A 7 -11.31 -4.93 -0.66
CA ASP A 7 -12.51 -4.65 -1.47
C ASP A 7 -12.98 -3.20 -1.27
N ALA A 8 -13.05 -2.72 -0.02
CA ALA A 8 -13.43 -1.34 0.29
C ALA A 8 -12.45 -0.31 -0.32
N ILE A 9 -11.13 -0.59 -0.25
CA ILE A 9 -10.11 0.27 -0.90
C ILE A 9 -10.29 0.29 -2.40
N GLU A 10 -10.48 -0.89 -3.02
CA GLU A 10 -10.69 -1.03 -4.46
C GLU A 10 -11.98 -0.34 -4.94
N ASP A 11 -13.02 -0.33 -4.12
CA ASP A 11 -14.26 0.39 -4.40
C ASP A 11 -14.17 1.89 -4.12
N GLY A 12 -13.08 2.35 -3.49
CA GLY A 12 -12.87 3.75 -3.12
C GLY A 12 -13.65 4.17 -1.87
N ASP A 13 -14.25 3.23 -1.14
CA ASP A 13 -14.94 3.49 0.12
C ASP A 13 -13.94 3.52 1.29
N MET A 14 -13.23 4.66 1.39
CA MET A 14 -12.21 4.84 2.42
C MET A 14 -12.80 4.87 3.84
N ILE A 15 -14.06 5.31 3.99
CA ILE A 15 -14.74 5.32 5.30
C ILE A 15 -14.97 3.89 5.78
N LEU A 16 -15.48 3.03 4.91
CA LEU A 16 -15.64 1.61 5.23
C LEU A 16 -14.29 0.94 5.48
N ALA A 17 -13.27 1.24 4.65
CA ALA A 17 -11.94 0.69 4.81
C ALA A 17 -11.36 1.01 6.20
N GLU A 18 -11.45 2.27 6.66
CA GLU A 18 -11.01 2.68 8.00
C GLU A 18 -11.78 1.95 9.12
N ALA A 19 -13.10 1.86 9.01
CA ALA A 19 -13.92 1.16 9.99
C ALA A 19 -13.53 -0.32 10.10
N LEU A 20 -13.27 -0.97 8.97
CA LEU A 20 -12.82 -2.36 8.91
C LEU A 20 -11.41 -2.53 9.51
N VAL A 21 -10.47 -1.62 9.23
CA VAL A 21 -9.13 -1.62 9.84
C VAL A 21 -9.25 -1.55 11.37
N ARG A 22 -10.03 -0.61 11.90
CA ARG A 22 -10.24 -0.47 13.34
C ARG A 22 -10.81 -1.74 13.95
N SER A 23 -11.84 -2.32 13.35
CA SER A 23 -12.45 -3.56 13.81
C SER A 23 -11.46 -4.73 13.84
N HIS A 24 -10.62 -4.86 12.81
CA HIS A 24 -9.59 -5.91 12.75
C HIS A 24 -8.48 -5.71 13.78
N VAL A 25 -8.04 -4.47 13.98
CA VAL A 25 -7.03 -4.15 15.01
C VAL A 25 -7.58 -4.40 16.42
N GLU A 26 -8.84 -4.05 16.69
CA GLU A 26 -9.48 -4.38 17.97
C GLU A 26 -9.55 -5.89 18.21
N ALA A 27 -9.90 -6.65 17.16
CA ALA A 27 -9.91 -8.11 17.25
C ALA A 27 -8.49 -8.68 17.49
N LEU A 28 -7.48 -8.09 16.89
CA LEU A 28 -6.07 -8.43 17.13
C LEU A 28 -5.66 -8.13 18.57
N LYS A 29 -5.98 -6.93 19.07
CA LYS A 29 -5.64 -6.51 20.44
C LYS A 29 -6.29 -7.38 21.52
N ARG A 30 -7.45 -7.99 21.24
CA ARG A 30 -8.03 -9.00 22.16
C ARG A 30 -7.15 -10.25 22.29
N LYS A 31 -6.38 -10.58 21.27
CA LYS A 31 -5.46 -11.75 21.27
C LYS A 31 -4.05 -11.39 21.69
N ILE A 32 -3.60 -10.21 21.28
CA ILE A 32 -2.25 -9.67 21.54
C ILE A 32 -2.44 -8.25 22.10
N PRO A 33 -2.64 -8.10 23.42
CA PRO A 33 -3.00 -6.81 24.02
C PRO A 33 -1.98 -5.69 23.86
N LYS A 34 -0.70 -6.04 23.74
CA LYS A 34 0.40 -5.07 23.64
C LYS A 34 1.37 -5.50 22.52
N PRO A 35 1.00 -5.38 21.25
CA PRO A 35 1.95 -5.64 20.17
C PRO A 35 3.03 -4.55 20.20
N GLN A 36 4.28 -4.93 20.01
CA GLN A 36 5.39 -3.98 19.90
C GLN A 36 5.54 -3.44 18.48
N ALA A 37 5.20 -4.26 17.50
CA ALA A 37 5.31 -3.91 16.09
C ALA A 37 4.20 -4.59 15.28
N SER A 38 3.89 -4.01 14.14
CA SER A 38 2.97 -4.55 13.14
C SER A 38 3.57 -4.39 11.74
N VAL A 39 3.45 -5.43 10.92
CA VAL A 39 3.89 -5.39 9.52
C VAL A 39 2.65 -5.41 8.63
N LEU A 40 2.53 -4.42 7.75
CA LEU A 40 1.48 -4.36 6.75
C LEU A 40 1.83 -5.28 5.57
N GLY A 41 1.47 -6.56 5.69
CA GLY A 41 1.83 -7.64 4.76
C GLY A 41 0.92 -7.79 3.54
N CYS A 42 0.27 -6.70 3.10
CA CYS A 42 -0.59 -6.66 1.91
C CYS A 42 -0.25 -5.40 1.11
N THR A 43 -0.29 -5.49 -0.21
CA THR A 43 0.05 -4.36 -1.11
C THR A 43 -0.90 -3.17 -0.98
N HIS A 44 -2.13 -3.39 -0.52
CA HIS A 44 -3.13 -2.32 -0.30
C HIS A 44 -3.02 -1.66 1.08
N TYR A 45 -2.54 -2.37 2.09
CA TYR A 45 -2.51 -1.85 3.47
C TYR A 45 -1.63 -0.60 3.66
N PRO A 46 -0.55 -0.37 2.91
CA PRO A 46 0.18 0.88 2.97
C PRO A 46 -0.66 2.13 2.66
N LEU A 47 -1.73 1.98 1.85
CA LEU A 47 -2.69 3.05 1.55
C LEU A 47 -3.51 3.46 2.79
N MET A 48 -3.58 2.59 3.79
CA MET A 48 -4.30 2.77 5.05
C MET A 48 -3.36 2.84 6.26
N GLN A 49 -2.08 3.14 6.05
CA GLN A 49 -1.05 3.10 7.10
C GLN A 49 -1.42 3.97 8.30
N GLU A 50 -1.94 5.17 8.06
CA GLU A 50 -2.38 6.08 9.12
C GLU A 50 -3.51 5.46 9.95
N ALA A 51 -4.51 4.88 9.31
CA ALA A 51 -5.61 4.21 10.00
C ALA A 51 -5.15 3.01 10.86
N PHE A 52 -4.18 2.24 10.37
CA PHE A 52 -3.54 1.18 11.15
C PHE A 52 -2.75 1.74 12.34
N GLN A 53 -1.97 2.80 12.13
CA GLN A 53 -1.19 3.45 13.19
C GLN A 53 -2.10 4.00 14.29
N ASP A 54 -3.17 4.71 13.91
CA ASP A 54 -4.15 5.27 14.85
C ASP A 54 -4.84 4.17 15.67
N ALA A 55 -5.27 3.10 15.00
CA ALA A 55 -5.94 2.00 15.66
C ALA A 55 -5.00 1.19 16.58
N LEU A 56 -3.74 1.01 16.19
CA LEU A 56 -2.74 0.31 16.99
C LEU A 56 -2.25 1.15 18.17
N GLY A 57 -2.14 2.45 17.98
CA GLY A 57 -1.61 3.42 18.96
C GLY A 57 -0.17 3.81 18.68
N ALA A 58 0.25 4.93 19.26
CA ALA A 58 1.57 5.54 19.02
C ALA A 58 2.75 4.67 19.49
N ASP A 59 2.53 3.80 20.46
CA ASP A 59 3.58 2.93 21.01
C ASP A 59 3.91 1.71 20.13
N VAL A 60 3.13 1.48 19.06
CA VAL A 60 3.32 0.36 18.15
C VAL A 60 4.03 0.83 16.88
N THR A 61 5.16 0.23 16.55
CA THR A 61 5.83 0.53 15.28
C THR A 61 5.12 -0.18 14.13
N VAL A 62 4.61 0.59 13.16
CA VAL A 62 3.98 0.05 11.96
C VAL A 62 4.96 0.09 10.79
N PHE A 63 5.31 -1.09 10.29
CA PHE A 63 6.18 -1.24 9.12
C PHE A 63 5.36 -1.39 7.85
N SER A 64 5.61 -0.51 6.88
CA SER A 64 5.07 -0.60 5.52
C SER A 64 6.09 -1.28 4.61
N GLN A 65 5.68 -2.36 3.93
CA GLN A 65 6.53 -3.03 2.95
C GLN A 65 6.87 -2.12 1.77
N ALA A 66 5.96 -1.22 1.36
CA ALA A 66 6.17 -0.37 0.20
C ALA A 66 7.42 0.49 0.32
N ASN A 67 7.61 1.17 1.46
CA ASN A 67 8.77 2.01 1.69
C ASN A 67 10.07 1.20 1.77
N LEU A 68 10.05 0.10 2.51
CA LEU A 68 11.22 -0.78 2.66
C LEU A 68 11.67 -1.38 1.32
N VAL A 69 10.71 -1.79 0.49
CA VAL A 69 11.02 -2.33 -0.85
C VAL A 69 11.55 -1.23 -1.77
N ALA A 70 10.96 -0.03 -1.73
CA ALA A 70 11.43 1.10 -2.54
C ALA A 70 12.87 1.52 -2.18
N GLU A 71 13.18 1.62 -0.89
CA GLU A 71 14.53 1.90 -0.41
C GLU A 71 15.53 0.81 -0.81
N SER A 72 15.15 -0.45 -0.64
CA SER A 72 15.97 -1.59 -1.03
C SER A 72 16.22 -1.63 -2.55
N LEU A 73 15.19 -1.31 -3.35
CA LEU A 73 15.32 -1.22 -4.80
C LEU A 73 16.25 -0.06 -5.22
N ALA A 74 16.11 1.10 -4.60
CA ALA A 74 16.99 2.24 -4.87
C ALA A 74 18.46 1.89 -4.60
N ASP A 75 18.75 1.28 -3.46
CA ASP A 75 20.10 0.81 -3.12
C ASP A 75 20.60 -0.28 -4.10
N TYR A 76 19.72 -1.19 -4.51
CA TYR A 76 20.05 -2.20 -5.52
C TYR A 76 20.45 -1.57 -6.86
N LEU A 77 19.69 -0.59 -7.34
CA LEU A 77 19.96 0.09 -8.61
C LEU A 77 21.27 0.91 -8.57
N ILE A 78 21.61 1.51 -7.42
CA ILE A 78 22.90 2.18 -7.22
C ILE A 78 24.07 1.18 -7.40
N ARG A 79 23.92 -0.02 -6.86
CA ARG A 79 24.95 -1.08 -6.98
C ARG A 79 24.95 -1.78 -8.33
N HIS A 80 23.90 -1.64 -9.12
CA HIS A 80 23.70 -2.29 -10.42
C HIS A 80 23.28 -1.27 -11.48
N PRO A 81 24.16 -0.29 -11.83
CA PRO A 81 23.80 0.80 -12.75
C PRO A 81 23.35 0.30 -14.12
N GLN A 82 23.81 -0.88 -14.55
CA GLN A 82 23.39 -1.52 -15.81
C GLN A 82 21.90 -1.92 -15.84
N MET A 83 21.22 -1.94 -14.70
CA MET A 83 19.79 -2.22 -14.58
C MET A 83 18.94 -0.95 -14.64
N GLY A 84 19.54 0.21 -14.53
CA GLY A 84 18.88 1.50 -14.70
C GLY A 84 18.76 1.89 -16.17
N GLY A 85 17.70 2.61 -16.52
CA GLY A 85 17.56 3.22 -17.84
C GLY A 85 18.23 4.59 -17.90
N ASP A 86 18.74 4.96 -19.06
CA ASP A 86 19.43 6.24 -19.27
C ASP A 86 18.45 7.44 -19.37
N THR A 87 17.18 7.18 -19.71
CA THR A 87 16.20 8.24 -20.00
C THR A 87 15.36 8.66 -18.80
N GLY A 88 15.29 7.81 -17.75
CA GLY A 88 14.37 8.01 -16.62
C GLY A 88 12.89 7.95 -17.02
N GLU A 89 12.58 7.46 -18.22
CA GLU A 89 11.21 7.31 -18.69
C GLU A 89 10.52 6.12 -18.00
N VAL A 90 9.30 6.33 -17.53
CA VAL A 90 8.49 5.29 -16.86
C VAL A 90 7.25 5.02 -17.67
N THR A 91 7.05 3.77 -18.07
CA THR A 91 5.84 3.30 -18.74
C THR A 91 5.02 2.43 -17.81
N TYR A 92 3.73 2.75 -17.69
CA TYR A 92 2.79 1.98 -16.88
C TYR A 92 1.95 1.08 -17.79
N LEU A 93 2.05 -0.23 -17.57
CA LEU A 93 1.36 -1.23 -18.38
C LEU A 93 0.40 -2.05 -17.49
N THR A 94 -0.72 -2.47 -18.07
CA THR A 94 -1.68 -3.36 -17.40
C THR A 94 -2.27 -4.38 -18.37
N THR A 95 -2.56 -5.56 -17.85
CA THR A 95 -3.35 -6.60 -18.56
C THR A 95 -4.85 -6.44 -18.34
N GLY A 96 -5.25 -5.52 -17.43
CA GLY A 96 -6.65 -5.17 -17.18
C GLY A 96 -7.13 -4.02 -18.08
N ASP A 97 -8.30 -3.45 -17.74
CA ASP A 97 -8.82 -2.24 -18.40
C ASP A 97 -7.94 -1.02 -18.05
N PRO A 98 -7.22 -0.43 -19.02
CA PRO A 98 -6.31 0.69 -18.76
C PRO A 98 -6.99 1.91 -18.15
N ALA A 99 -8.22 2.22 -18.57
CA ALA A 99 -8.95 3.38 -18.05
C ALA A 99 -9.27 3.20 -16.57
N ARG A 100 -9.83 2.06 -16.20
CA ARG A 100 -10.17 1.73 -14.81
C ARG A 100 -8.91 1.69 -13.91
N VAL A 101 -7.82 1.11 -14.40
CA VAL A 101 -6.55 1.04 -13.63
C VAL A 101 -5.95 2.43 -13.49
N THR A 102 -5.99 3.26 -14.53
CA THR A 102 -5.53 4.66 -14.51
C THR A 102 -6.26 5.47 -13.44
N ASP A 103 -7.59 5.42 -13.44
CA ASP A 103 -8.42 6.17 -12.48
C ASP A 103 -8.08 5.76 -11.04
N ARG A 104 -8.00 4.47 -10.79
CA ARG A 104 -7.73 3.93 -9.47
C ARG A 104 -6.31 4.29 -8.99
N ALA A 105 -5.31 4.09 -9.84
CA ALA A 105 -3.92 4.40 -9.51
C ALA A 105 -3.70 5.90 -9.32
N THR A 106 -4.38 6.76 -10.08
CA THR A 106 -4.35 8.21 -9.90
C THR A 106 -4.86 8.62 -8.51
N GLN A 107 -5.95 8.00 -8.05
CA GLN A 107 -6.48 8.22 -6.70
C GLN A 107 -5.48 7.80 -5.61
N PHE A 108 -4.89 6.60 -5.73
CA PHE A 108 -3.98 6.06 -4.74
C PHE A 108 -2.66 6.83 -4.67
N LEU A 109 -2.10 7.20 -5.82
CA LEU A 109 -0.81 7.90 -5.89
C LEU A 109 -0.95 9.43 -5.73
N ARG A 110 -2.17 9.95 -5.72
CA ARG A 110 -2.47 11.39 -5.67
C ARG A 110 -1.71 12.19 -6.74
N ARG A 111 -1.44 11.57 -7.87
CA ARG A 111 -0.78 12.18 -9.03
C ARG A 111 -1.33 11.56 -10.30
N GLN A 112 -1.36 12.33 -11.37
CA GLN A 112 -1.83 11.85 -12.67
C GLN A 112 -0.80 10.88 -13.27
N ILE A 113 -1.27 9.70 -13.61
CA ILE A 113 -0.52 8.66 -14.34
C ILE A 113 -1.47 8.06 -15.37
N THR A 114 -0.91 7.44 -16.39
CA THR A 114 -1.71 6.79 -17.44
C THR A 114 -1.18 5.40 -17.68
N PHE A 115 -2.06 4.43 -17.62
CA PHE A 115 -1.77 3.04 -17.98
C PHE A 115 -2.12 2.79 -19.44
N SER A 116 -1.32 1.95 -20.09
CA SER A 116 -1.58 1.41 -21.41
C SER A 116 -1.75 -0.12 -21.33
N ALA A 117 -2.35 -0.71 -22.34
CA ALA A 117 -2.45 -2.15 -22.44
C ALA A 117 -1.03 -2.75 -22.60
N ALA A 118 -0.78 -3.88 -21.91
CA ALA A 118 0.46 -4.63 -22.02
C ALA A 118 0.51 -5.43 -23.30
#